data_f8b00508254161d7659f346fa9ef7024
#
_entry.id   f8b00508254161d7659f346fa9ef7024
#
_cell.length_a   1.000
_cell.length_b   1.000
_cell.length_c   1.000
_cell.angle_alpha   90.00
_cell.angle_beta   90.00
_cell.angle_gamma   90.00
#
_symmetry.space_group_name_H-M   'P 1'
#
loop_
_entity.id
_entity.type
_entity.pdbx_description
1 polymer ?
#
loop_
_entity_poly.entity_id
_entity_poly.type
_entity_poly.pdbx_seq_one_letter_code
_entity_poly.pdbx_strand_id
1 'polypeptide(L)'
;AKAALDIVIADQRIALTGFETAEAAQVRRAARVRGTLLRSENPWARVADSRLAASLQGQDYALLLTQTSRCGLVRRAYPNGRWPSRALCPLYAAPGQSLRRAAALAFNAMSIAYQRQTGSALCVTDGYRSYAEQVAVKRATPRMAATPGTSKHGLGLAVDLCGGVQNFAKPAHLWMKRNGPIYGWFHPAWAEPRGGLPEPWHWEFAS
;
A
#
# COMPACT_ATOMS: atom_id res chain seq x y z
N ALA A 1 -26.92 22.83 41.00
CA ALA A 1 -27.39 22.30 39.69
C ALA A 1 -26.85 23.10 38.51
N LYS A 2 -26.95 24.44 38.48
CA LYS A 2 -26.45 25.26 37.34
C LYS A 2 -24.95 25.13 37.10
N ALA A 3 -24.11 25.23 38.16
CA ALA A 3 -22.66 25.13 38.06
C ALA A 3 -22.19 23.76 37.50
N ALA A 4 -22.85 22.67 37.84
CA ALA A 4 -22.55 21.34 37.32
C ALA A 4 -22.88 21.24 35.83
N LEU A 5 -23.96 21.86 35.37
CA LEU A 5 -24.35 21.89 33.97
C LEU A 5 -23.33 22.72 33.13
N ASP A 6 -22.90 23.87 33.67
CA ASP A 6 -21.91 24.73 33.00
C ASP A 6 -20.56 24.03 32.81
N ILE A 7 -20.14 23.22 33.78
CA ILE A 7 -18.91 22.38 33.67
C ILE A 7 -19.07 21.32 32.58
N VAL A 8 -20.18 20.60 32.53
CA VAL A 8 -20.41 19.57 31.50
C VAL A 8 -20.46 20.18 30.10
N ILE A 9 -21.07 21.35 29.94
CA ILE A 9 -21.07 22.07 28.65
C ILE A 9 -19.67 22.52 28.24
N ALA A 10 -18.84 22.99 29.19
CA ALA A 10 -17.47 23.37 28.93
C ALA A 10 -16.61 22.17 28.48
N ASP A 11 -16.75 21.02 29.18
CA ASP A 11 -16.04 19.79 28.82
C ASP A 11 -16.43 19.24 27.46
N GLN A 12 -17.74 19.29 27.13
CA GLN A 12 -18.21 18.90 25.80
C GLN A 12 -17.69 19.83 24.70
N ARG A 13 -17.58 21.14 24.93
CA ARG A 13 -17.00 22.07 23.97
C ARG A 13 -15.53 21.83 23.75
N ILE A 14 -14.77 21.53 24.81
CA ILE A 14 -13.33 21.18 24.71
C ILE A 14 -13.17 19.88 23.92
N ALA A 15 -13.99 18.87 24.17
CA ALA A 15 -13.98 17.62 23.45
C ALA A 15 -14.33 17.81 21.96
N LEU A 16 -15.33 18.65 21.65
CA LEU A 16 -15.73 18.96 20.28
C LEU A 16 -14.62 19.69 19.51
N THR A 17 -14.00 20.71 20.11
CA THR A 17 -12.87 21.43 19.51
C THR A 17 -11.65 20.53 19.32
N GLY A 18 -11.41 19.61 20.25
CA GLY A 18 -10.37 18.59 20.12
C GLY A 18 -10.62 17.65 18.94
N PHE A 19 -11.88 17.23 18.74
CA PHE A 19 -12.30 16.39 17.63
C PHE A 19 -12.16 17.12 16.28
N GLU A 20 -12.63 18.37 16.18
CA GLU A 20 -12.51 19.19 14.96
C GLU A 20 -11.06 19.46 14.58
N THR A 21 -10.17 19.68 15.55
CA THR A 21 -8.74 19.88 15.29
C THR A 21 -8.06 18.58 14.85
N ALA A 22 -8.47 17.44 15.39
CA ALA A 22 -7.97 16.12 14.96
C ALA A 22 -8.43 15.79 13.53
N GLU A 23 -9.69 16.05 13.20
CA GLU A 23 -10.25 15.87 11.87
C GLU A 23 -9.56 16.77 10.84
N ALA A 24 -9.37 18.05 11.13
CA ALA A 24 -8.64 18.97 10.30
C ALA A 24 -7.15 18.54 10.08
N ALA A 25 -6.54 17.95 11.10
CA ALA A 25 -5.18 17.39 10.97
C ALA A 25 -5.15 16.15 10.05
N GLN A 26 -6.18 15.30 10.13
CA GLN A 26 -6.35 14.14 9.25
C GLN A 26 -6.54 14.57 7.79
N VAL A 27 -7.41 15.53 7.53
CA VAL A 27 -7.64 16.09 6.19
C VAL A 27 -6.35 16.68 5.60
N ARG A 28 -5.57 17.44 6.40
CA ARG A 28 -4.27 17.96 5.96
C ARG A 28 -3.24 16.88 5.67
N ARG A 29 -3.25 15.76 6.41
CA ARG A 29 -2.39 14.60 6.16
C ARG A 29 -2.80 13.88 4.89
N ALA A 30 -4.10 13.70 4.68
CA ALA A 30 -4.65 13.13 3.46
C ALA A 30 -4.28 13.96 2.22
N ALA A 31 -4.39 15.28 2.29
CA ALA A 31 -4.00 16.19 1.21
C ALA A 31 -2.51 16.09 0.87
N ARG A 32 -1.64 15.90 1.87
CA ARG A 32 -0.19 15.69 1.64
C ARG A 32 0.11 14.37 0.95
N VAL A 33 -0.54 13.29 1.35
CA VAL A 33 -0.41 11.97 0.70
C VAL A 33 -0.89 12.06 -0.74
N ARG A 34 -2.05 12.67 -0.97
CA ARG A 34 -2.60 12.94 -2.29
C ARG A 34 -1.62 13.75 -3.16
N GLY A 35 -1.02 14.81 -2.62
CA GLY A 35 -0.04 15.61 -3.33
C GLY A 35 1.23 14.83 -3.71
N THR A 36 1.57 13.76 -2.99
CA THR A 36 2.69 12.87 -3.34
C THR A 36 2.32 11.92 -4.48
N LEU A 37 1.11 11.38 -4.47
CA LEU A 37 0.60 10.52 -5.55
C LEU A 37 0.38 11.32 -6.85
N LEU A 38 -0.13 12.55 -6.75
CA LEU A 38 -0.38 13.42 -7.91
C LEU A 38 0.90 13.94 -8.60
N ARG A 39 2.03 13.96 -7.90
CA ARG A 39 3.34 14.29 -8.49
C ARG A 39 4.00 13.14 -9.23
N SER A 40 3.42 11.95 -9.18
CA SER A 40 3.85 10.83 -10.00
C SER A 40 3.53 11.14 -11.47
N GLU A 41 4.50 11.03 -12.35
CA GLU A 41 4.31 11.19 -13.81
C GLU A 41 3.47 10.04 -14.40
N ASN A 42 3.21 9.02 -13.61
CA ASN A 42 2.48 7.83 -14.04
C ASN A 42 0.96 8.10 -14.08
N PRO A 43 0.30 7.95 -15.26
CA PRO A 43 -1.15 8.14 -15.40
C PRO A 43 -1.98 7.27 -14.45
N TRP A 44 -1.52 6.05 -14.15
CA TRP A 44 -2.21 5.12 -13.25
C TRP A 44 -2.22 5.57 -11.80
N ALA A 45 -1.17 6.26 -11.35
CA ALA A 45 -1.12 6.83 -10.01
C ALA A 45 -2.19 7.93 -9.81
N ARG A 46 -2.51 8.70 -10.86
CA ARG A 46 -3.57 9.71 -10.82
C ARG A 46 -4.97 9.11 -10.81
N VAL A 47 -5.19 8.05 -11.57
CA VAL A 47 -6.46 7.29 -11.54
C VAL A 47 -6.65 6.62 -10.17
N ALA A 48 -5.58 6.06 -9.61
CA ALA A 48 -5.60 5.46 -8.29
C ALA A 48 -5.97 6.45 -7.19
N ASP A 49 -5.46 7.69 -7.26
CA ASP A 49 -5.74 8.72 -6.24
C ASP A 49 -7.23 9.11 -6.18
N SER A 50 -7.86 9.38 -7.33
CA SER A 50 -9.26 9.80 -7.35
C SER A 50 -10.23 8.71 -6.88
N ARG A 51 -9.95 7.44 -7.18
CA ARG A 51 -10.78 6.31 -6.76
C ARG A 51 -10.43 5.81 -5.37
N LEU A 52 -9.17 5.95 -4.95
CA LEU A 52 -8.73 5.69 -3.59
C LEU A 52 -9.49 6.59 -2.60
N ALA A 53 -9.55 7.89 -2.88
CA ALA A 53 -10.30 8.82 -2.04
C ALA A 53 -11.79 8.49 -1.96
N ALA A 54 -12.39 7.98 -3.04
CA ALA A 54 -13.79 7.56 -3.06
C ALA A 54 -14.04 6.21 -2.38
N SER A 55 -13.05 5.30 -2.34
CA SER A 55 -13.19 3.96 -1.75
C SER A 55 -12.93 3.91 -0.24
N LEU A 56 -12.24 4.91 0.30
CA LEU A 56 -11.88 5.01 1.70
C LEU A 56 -12.85 5.95 2.42
N GLN A 57 -13.85 5.38 3.07
CA GLN A 57 -14.75 6.16 3.91
C GLN A 57 -14.23 6.25 5.36
N GLY A 58 -14.03 7.49 5.84
CA GLY A 58 -13.86 7.87 7.23
C GLY A 58 -12.81 7.11 8.05
N GLN A 59 -13.22 6.13 8.83
CA GLN A 59 -12.37 5.46 9.84
C GLN A 59 -11.19 4.66 9.24
N ASP A 60 -11.36 4.03 8.09
CA ASP A 60 -10.30 3.23 7.48
C ASP A 60 -9.20 4.11 6.87
N TYR A 61 -9.58 5.29 6.39
CA TYR A 61 -8.62 6.27 5.91
C TYR A 61 -7.78 6.83 7.07
N ALA A 62 -8.39 7.07 8.22
CA ALA A 62 -7.70 7.50 9.44
C ALA A 62 -6.71 6.42 9.93
N LEU A 63 -7.13 5.15 9.94
CA LEU A 63 -6.29 4.02 10.31
C LEU A 63 -5.08 3.90 9.35
N LEU A 64 -5.34 3.95 8.06
CA LEU A 64 -4.31 3.91 7.02
C LEU A 64 -3.31 5.05 7.18
N LEU A 65 -3.79 6.28 7.38
CA LEU A 65 -2.93 7.44 7.62
C LEU A 65 -2.12 7.32 8.91
N THR A 66 -2.69 6.75 9.96
CA THR A 66 -2.01 6.56 11.24
C THR A 66 -0.87 5.55 11.08
N GLN A 67 -1.11 4.43 10.41
CA GLN A 67 -0.10 3.41 10.16
C GLN A 67 1.04 3.91 9.27
N THR A 68 0.72 4.72 8.27
CA THR A 68 1.69 5.23 7.29
C THR A 68 2.29 6.58 7.65
N SER A 69 1.74 7.29 8.64
CA SER A 69 2.34 8.55 9.12
C SER A 69 3.71 8.36 9.77
N ARG A 70 3.98 7.17 10.29
CA ARG A 70 5.24 6.80 10.95
C ARG A 70 6.30 6.25 9.99
N CYS A 71 5.96 5.97 8.74
CA CYS A 71 6.93 5.54 7.74
C CYS A 71 7.74 6.74 7.24
N GLY A 72 9.05 6.60 7.21
CA GLY A 72 9.97 7.69 6.88
C GLY A 72 9.67 8.37 5.55
N LEU A 73 9.54 9.69 5.58
CA LEU A 73 9.66 10.54 4.42
C LEU A 73 11.13 10.60 4.05
N VAL A 74 11.54 9.83 3.05
CA VAL A 74 12.89 9.93 2.50
C VAL A 74 12.93 10.92 1.35
N ARG A 75 13.93 11.82 1.38
CA ARG A 75 14.14 12.83 0.35
C ARG A 75 15.01 12.34 -0.82
N ARG A 76 15.58 11.15 -0.70
CA ARG A 76 16.45 10.57 -1.72
C ARG A 76 16.06 9.14 -2.05
N ALA A 77 16.33 8.73 -3.28
CA ALA A 77 16.27 7.33 -3.68
C ALA A 77 17.47 6.54 -3.10
N TYR A 78 17.24 5.25 -2.89
CA TYR A 78 18.30 4.31 -2.53
C TYR A 78 18.47 3.30 -3.65
N PRO A 79 19.67 2.71 -3.81
CA PRO A 79 19.90 1.64 -4.78
C PRO A 79 18.95 0.46 -4.53
N ASN A 80 18.67 -0.28 -5.60
CA ASN A 80 17.81 -1.45 -5.56
C ASN A 80 18.31 -2.47 -4.51
N GLY A 81 17.40 -2.91 -3.64
CA GLY A 81 17.70 -3.82 -2.53
C GLY A 81 18.44 -3.17 -1.35
N ARG A 82 18.64 -1.85 -1.33
CA ARG A 82 19.39 -1.16 -0.26
C ARG A 82 18.57 -0.06 0.46
N TRP A 83 17.26 -0.20 0.45
CA TRP A 83 16.38 0.69 1.19
C TRP A 83 16.45 0.40 2.69
N PRO A 84 16.76 1.39 3.54
CA PRO A 84 16.76 1.19 4.99
C PRO A 84 15.31 1.02 5.48
N SER A 85 15.12 0.24 6.56
CA SER A 85 13.78 -0.05 7.12
C SER A 85 12.97 1.22 7.42
N ARG A 86 13.63 2.29 7.90
CA ARG A 86 12.98 3.59 8.15
C ARG A 86 12.40 4.26 6.89
N ALA A 87 12.82 3.85 5.70
CA ALA A 87 12.34 4.36 4.41
C ALA A 87 11.23 3.52 3.81
N LEU A 88 10.90 2.41 4.45
CA LEU A 88 9.86 1.47 4.06
C LEU A 88 8.67 1.58 5.01
N CYS A 89 7.50 1.20 4.53
CA CYS A 89 6.25 1.23 5.28
C CYS A 89 5.67 -0.16 5.41
N PRO A 90 5.22 -0.57 6.60
CA PRO A 90 4.63 -1.88 6.82
C PRO A 90 3.30 -2.01 6.07
N LEU A 91 2.97 -3.25 5.69
CA LEU A 91 1.69 -3.59 5.12
C LEU A 91 0.69 -3.94 6.24
N TYR A 92 -0.54 -3.42 6.14
CA TYR A 92 -1.61 -3.63 7.13
C TYR A 92 -1.89 -5.11 7.37
N ALA A 93 -2.09 -5.86 6.28
CA ALA A 93 -2.46 -7.27 6.35
C ALA A 93 -1.26 -8.23 6.51
N ALA A 94 -0.03 -7.71 6.40
CA ALA A 94 1.21 -8.48 6.51
C ALA A 94 2.29 -7.63 7.18
N PRO A 95 2.25 -7.43 8.53
CA PRO A 95 3.14 -6.51 9.23
C PRO A 95 4.64 -6.82 9.11
N GLY A 96 4.99 -8.06 8.77
CA GLY A 96 6.36 -8.48 8.46
C GLY A 96 6.84 -8.05 7.07
N GLN A 97 5.93 -7.61 6.20
CA GLN A 97 6.22 -7.15 4.86
C GLN A 97 6.18 -5.61 4.79
N SER A 98 6.98 -5.05 3.92
CA SER A 98 7.06 -3.60 3.76
C SER A 98 7.26 -3.20 2.31
N LEU A 99 6.90 -1.96 1.98
CA LEU A 99 7.07 -1.37 0.66
C LEU A 99 7.52 0.09 0.79
N ARG A 100 7.88 0.71 -0.32
CA ARG A 100 8.00 2.17 -0.39
C ARG A 100 6.66 2.83 -0.06
N ARG A 101 6.72 3.99 0.56
CA ARG A 101 5.55 4.68 1.11
C ARG A 101 4.35 4.74 0.17
N ALA A 102 4.52 5.21 -1.07
CA ALA A 102 3.41 5.34 -2.01
C ALA A 102 2.78 3.97 -2.34
N ALA A 103 3.62 2.96 -2.61
CA ALA A 103 3.18 1.59 -2.87
C ALA A 103 2.47 0.97 -1.65
N ALA A 104 3.01 1.16 -0.44
CA ALA A 104 2.41 0.64 0.79
C ALA A 104 1.04 1.26 1.07
N LEU A 105 0.88 2.58 0.90
CA LEU A 105 -0.39 3.28 1.05
C LEU A 105 -1.45 2.72 0.09
N ALA A 106 -1.10 2.64 -1.17
CA ALA A 106 -1.97 2.14 -2.22
C ALA A 106 -2.35 0.66 -1.99
N PHE A 107 -1.38 -0.17 -1.58
CA PHE A 107 -1.61 -1.57 -1.27
C PHE A 107 -2.53 -1.76 -0.06
N ASN A 108 -2.28 -1.03 1.02
CA ASN A 108 -3.09 -1.11 2.23
C ASN A 108 -4.55 -0.72 1.95
N ALA A 109 -4.77 0.33 1.18
CA ALA A 109 -6.11 0.74 0.75
C ALA A 109 -6.80 -0.33 -0.11
N MET A 110 -6.06 -0.91 -1.07
CA MET A 110 -6.55 -2.01 -1.90
C MET A 110 -6.90 -3.25 -1.07
N SER A 111 -6.05 -3.60 -0.09
CA SER A 111 -6.28 -4.73 0.81
C SER A 111 -7.50 -4.53 1.70
N ILE A 112 -7.74 -3.32 2.20
CA ILE A 112 -8.96 -2.97 2.96
C ILE A 112 -10.20 -3.09 2.07
N ALA A 113 -10.15 -2.60 0.82
CA ALA A 113 -11.27 -2.72 -0.12
C ALA A 113 -11.57 -4.19 -0.46
N TYR A 114 -10.54 -5.00 -0.64
CA TYR A 114 -10.67 -6.44 -0.84
C TYR A 114 -11.33 -7.10 0.37
N GLN A 115 -10.85 -6.81 1.57
CA GLN A 115 -11.38 -7.38 2.82
C GLN A 115 -12.85 -7.03 3.04
N ARG A 116 -13.28 -5.82 2.71
CA ARG A 116 -14.70 -5.43 2.81
C ARG A 116 -15.60 -6.24 1.89
N GLN A 117 -15.10 -6.63 0.72
CA GLN A 117 -15.88 -7.38 -0.26
C GLN A 117 -15.83 -8.89 -0.07
N THR A 118 -14.76 -9.41 0.53
CA THR A 118 -14.50 -10.85 0.60
C THR A 118 -14.44 -11.41 2.02
N GLY A 119 -14.37 -10.55 3.03
CA GLY A 119 -14.19 -10.92 4.43
C GLY A 119 -12.73 -11.19 4.84
N SER A 120 -11.79 -11.20 3.91
CA SER A 120 -10.38 -11.49 4.18
C SER A 120 -9.46 -10.46 3.52
N ALA A 121 -8.39 -10.05 4.22
CA ALA A 121 -7.38 -9.18 3.63
C ALA A 121 -6.56 -9.89 2.54
N LEU A 122 -5.89 -9.13 1.67
CA LEU A 122 -4.96 -9.69 0.68
C LEU A 122 -3.81 -10.40 1.38
N CYS A 123 -3.56 -11.64 0.98
CA CYS A 123 -2.47 -12.45 1.48
C CYS A 123 -1.17 -12.11 0.74
N VAL A 124 -0.11 -11.78 1.48
CA VAL A 124 1.20 -11.38 0.93
C VAL A 124 2.27 -12.36 1.39
N THR A 125 3.02 -12.89 0.45
CA THR A 125 4.19 -13.74 0.70
C THR A 125 5.50 -12.98 0.64
N ASP A 126 5.59 -11.94 -0.21
CA ASP A 126 6.79 -11.14 -0.35
C ASP A 126 6.46 -9.67 -0.70
N GLY A 127 7.25 -8.75 -0.17
CA GLY A 127 7.16 -7.32 -0.44
C GLY A 127 8.52 -6.75 -0.84
N TYR A 128 9.10 -5.83 -0.04
CA TYR A 128 10.46 -5.39 -0.25
C TYR A 128 11.45 -6.54 0.00
N ARG A 129 12.37 -6.71 -0.93
CA ARG A 129 13.45 -7.70 -0.86
C ARG A 129 14.80 -7.00 -0.87
N SER A 130 15.61 -7.24 0.16
CA SER A 130 16.98 -6.72 0.20
C SER A 130 17.86 -7.32 -0.89
N TYR A 131 19.00 -6.69 -1.16
CA TYR A 131 19.97 -7.20 -2.13
C TYR A 131 20.47 -8.60 -1.75
N ALA A 132 20.71 -8.83 -0.45
CA ALA A 132 21.17 -10.13 0.04
C ALA A 132 20.12 -11.22 -0.14
N GLU A 133 18.86 -10.92 0.17
CA GLU A 133 17.72 -11.82 -0.07
C GLU A 133 17.54 -12.11 -1.56
N GLN A 134 17.67 -11.11 -2.44
CA GLN A 134 17.62 -11.31 -3.89
C GLN A 134 18.75 -12.20 -4.39
N VAL A 135 19.96 -12.10 -3.82
CA VAL A 135 21.06 -13.04 -4.12
C VAL A 135 20.69 -14.46 -3.72
N ALA A 136 20.10 -14.66 -2.54
CA ALA A 136 19.66 -15.98 -2.08
C ALA A 136 18.56 -16.55 -2.99
N VAL A 137 17.54 -15.76 -3.32
CA VAL A 137 16.46 -16.16 -4.23
C VAL A 137 17.02 -16.50 -5.64
N LYS A 138 17.96 -15.71 -6.16
CA LYS A 138 18.60 -15.99 -7.45
C LYS A 138 19.36 -17.29 -7.46
N ARG A 139 20.00 -17.66 -6.36
CA ARG A 139 20.66 -18.96 -6.21
C ARG A 139 19.67 -20.12 -6.16
N ALA A 140 18.56 -19.94 -5.43
CA ALA A 140 17.52 -20.96 -5.27
C ALA A 140 16.69 -21.18 -6.56
N THR A 141 16.38 -20.09 -7.27
CA THR A 141 15.54 -20.11 -8.48
C THR A 141 16.20 -19.36 -9.65
N PRO A 142 17.29 -19.87 -10.24
CA PRO A 142 18.13 -19.11 -11.18
C PRO A 142 17.41 -18.62 -12.43
N ARG A 143 16.40 -19.38 -12.90
CA ARG A 143 15.64 -19.05 -14.12
C ARG A 143 14.47 -18.10 -13.87
N MET A 144 13.93 -18.09 -12.65
CA MET A 144 12.75 -17.29 -12.31
C MET A 144 13.11 -15.94 -11.67
N ALA A 145 14.14 -15.92 -10.85
CA ALA A 145 14.49 -14.71 -10.14
C ALA A 145 15.25 -13.70 -11.00
N ALA A 146 14.89 -12.44 -10.88
CA ALA A 146 15.64 -11.33 -11.47
C ALA A 146 17.08 -11.26 -10.96
N THR A 147 17.98 -10.68 -11.75
CA THR A 147 19.36 -10.41 -11.33
C THR A 147 19.36 -9.50 -10.09
N PRO A 148 20.21 -9.79 -9.07
CA PRO A 148 20.33 -8.92 -7.91
C PRO A 148 20.60 -7.46 -8.31
N GLY A 149 19.82 -6.53 -7.75
CA GLY A 149 19.88 -5.11 -8.09
C GLY A 149 18.94 -4.68 -9.22
N THR A 150 18.14 -5.58 -9.84
CA THR A 150 17.19 -5.23 -10.90
C THR A 150 15.74 -5.56 -10.58
N SER A 151 15.48 -6.28 -9.47
CA SER A 151 14.14 -6.68 -9.07
C SER A 151 13.26 -5.49 -8.66
N LYS A 152 11.98 -5.50 -9.01
CA LYS A 152 10.98 -4.55 -8.52
C LYS A 152 10.75 -4.67 -7.01
N HIS A 153 10.90 -5.86 -6.43
CA HIS A 153 10.91 -6.07 -4.98
C HIS A 153 12.04 -5.27 -4.31
N GLY A 154 13.22 -5.22 -4.89
CA GLY A 154 14.34 -4.43 -4.37
C GLY A 154 14.13 -2.91 -4.46
N LEU A 155 13.15 -2.46 -5.22
CA LEU A 155 12.69 -1.07 -5.22
C LEU A 155 11.55 -0.82 -4.22
N GLY A 156 11.01 -1.87 -3.58
CA GLY A 156 9.81 -1.78 -2.74
C GLY A 156 8.56 -1.40 -3.54
N LEU A 157 8.47 -1.87 -4.78
CA LEU A 157 7.41 -1.57 -5.75
C LEU A 157 6.74 -2.84 -6.29
N ALA A 158 7.01 -4.00 -5.71
CA ALA A 158 6.34 -5.24 -6.07
C ALA A 158 5.90 -6.00 -4.83
N VAL A 159 4.87 -6.82 -5.00
CA VAL A 159 4.39 -7.80 -4.03
C VAL A 159 4.15 -9.14 -4.72
N ASP A 160 4.42 -10.22 -3.98
CA ASP A 160 3.94 -11.55 -4.34
C ASP A 160 2.77 -11.90 -3.42
N LEU A 161 1.66 -12.34 -4.03
CA LEU A 161 0.39 -12.54 -3.36
C LEU A 161 -0.01 -14.02 -3.30
N CYS A 162 -0.66 -14.40 -2.19
CA CYS A 162 -1.24 -15.71 -1.94
C CYS A 162 -2.79 -15.63 -1.85
N GLY A 163 -3.43 -16.52 -1.09
CA GLY A 163 -4.89 -16.46 -0.88
C GLY A 163 -5.74 -16.65 -2.14
N GLY A 164 -5.21 -17.34 -3.15
CA GLY A 164 -5.88 -17.57 -4.43
C GLY A 164 -5.44 -16.61 -5.55
N VAL A 165 -4.72 -15.53 -5.25
CA VAL A 165 -4.19 -14.61 -6.28
C VAL A 165 -3.12 -15.30 -7.13
N GLN A 166 -2.37 -16.23 -6.56
CA GLN A 166 -1.35 -17.03 -7.25
C GLN A 166 -1.92 -18.05 -8.27
N ASN A 167 -3.17 -17.92 -8.63
CA ASN A 167 -3.82 -18.76 -9.66
C ASN A 167 -4.68 -17.88 -10.57
N PHE A 168 -4.37 -17.83 -11.85
CA PHE A 168 -5.03 -17.01 -12.84
C PHE A 168 -6.56 -17.18 -12.91
N ALA A 169 -7.06 -18.40 -12.65
CA ALA A 169 -8.49 -18.72 -12.75
C ALA A 169 -9.29 -18.42 -11.46
N LYS A 170 -8.63 -18.12 -10.34
CA LYS A 170 -9.34 -17.93 -9.06
C LYS A 170 -9.96 -16.54 -8.94
N PRO A 171 -11.10 -16.43 -8.23
CA PRO A 171 -11.78 -15.15 -8.03
C PRO A 171 -10.89 -14.04 -7.46
N ALA A 172 -9.94 -14.37 -6.58
CA ALA A 172 -9.01 -13.41 -6.01
C ALA A 172 -8.09 -12.79 -7.08
N HIS A 173 -7.54 -13.60 -7.99
CA HIS A 173 -6.74 -13.08 -9.11
C HIS A 173 -7.57 -12.19 -10.04
N LEU A 174 -8.77 -12.63 -10.39
CA LEU A 174 -9.69 -11.86 -11.24
C LEU A 174 -10.12 -10.56 -10.57
N TRP A 175 -10.26 -10.56 -9.25
CA TRP A 175 -10.51 -9.34 -8.49
C TRP A 175 -9.33 -8.37 -8.62
N MET A 176 -8.11 -8.85 -8.42
CA MET A 176 -6.89 -8.05 -8.59
C MET A 176 -6.75 -7.48 -10.01
N LYS A 177 -7.04 -8.26 -11.04
CA LYS A 177 -7.03 -7.80 -12.45
C LYS A 177 -8.00 -6.63 -12.69
N ARG A 178 -9.19 -6.66 -12.07
CA ARG A 178 -10.22 -5.62 -12.21
C ARG A 178 -9.96 -4.40 -11.35
N ASN A 179 -9.48 -4.60 -10.11
CA ASN A 179 -9.41 -3.54 -9.11
C ASN A 179 -8.00 -3.02 -8.86
N GLY A 180 -6.97 -3.84 -9.05
CA GLY A 180 -5.57 -3.44 -8.84
C GLY A 180 -5.20 -2.12 -9.53
N PRO A 181 -5.54 -1.92 -10.82
CA PRO A 181 -5.24 -0.68 -11.54
C PRO A 181 -5.85 0.58 -10.90
N ILE A 182 -6.97 0.46 -10.19
CA ILE A 182 -7.62 1.55 -9.46
C ILE A 182 -6.69 2.12 -8.36
N TYR A 183 -5.85 1.24 -7.80
CA TYR A 183 -4.89 1.55 -6.74
C TYR A 183 -3.45 1.67 -7.26
N GLY A 184 -3.26 1.73 -8.57
CA GLY A 184 -1.94 1.81 -9.19
C GLY A 184 -1.15 0.50 -9.20
N TRP A 185 -1.80 -0.63 -8.89
CA TRP A 185 -1.20 -1.96 -8.97
C TRP A 185 -1.61 -2.66 -10.26
N PHE A 186 -0.65 -3.24 -10.96
CA PHE A 186 -0.90 -3.95 -12.21
C PHE A 186 -0.15 -5.27 -12.25
N HIS A 187 -0.68 -6.20 -13.03
CA HIS A 187 -0.02 -7.44 -13.38
C HIS A 187 0.82 -7.19 -14.62
N PRO A 188 2.17 -7.31 -14.58
CA PRO A 188 3.00 -6.95 -15.70
C PRO A 188 2.83 -7.95 -16.87
N ALA A 189 2.95 -7.46 -18.10
CA ALA A 189 2.71 -8.25 -19.30
C ALA A 189 3.58 -9.52 -19.40
N TRP A 190 4.81 -9.44 -18.87
CA TRP A 190 5.72 -10.60 -18.87
C TRP A 190 5.24 -11.72 -17.93
N ALA A 191 4.47 -11.39 -16.88
CA ALA A 191 3.95 -12.32 -15.86
C ALA A 191 2.56 -12.89 -16.22
N GLU A 192 1.91 -12.42 -17.28
CA GLU A 192 0.62 -12.90 -17.76
C GLU A 192 0.71 -14.37 -18.24
N PRO A 193 -0.43 -15.10 -18.38
CA PRO A 193 -0.44 -16.52 -18.83
C PRO A 193 0.29 -16.77 -20.14
N ARG A 194 0.36 -15.77 -21.02
CA ARG A 194 1.06 -15.82 -22.31
C ARG A 194 2.33 -14.97 -22.31
N GLY A 195 2.79 -14.51 -21.14
CA GLY A 195 4.01 -13.77 -20.98
C GLY A 195 5.26 -14.63 -21.03
N GLY A 196 6.42 -13.99 -20.96
CA GLY A 196 7.70 -14.70 -21.01
C GLY A 196 8.00 -15.55 -19.77
N LEU A 197 7.40 -15.22 -18.62
CA LEU A 197 7.53 -15.95 -17.37
C LEU A 197 6.23 -15.81 -16.56
N PRO A 198 5.24 -16.70 -16.73
CA PRO A 198 3.96 -16.58 -16.05
C PRO A 198 4.08 -16.66 -14.52
N GLU A 199 3.75 -15.58 -13.85
CA GLU A 199 3.80 -15.44 -12.40
C GLU A 199 2.51 -14.82 -11.87
N PRO A 200 1.41 -15.58 -11.68
CA PRO A 200 0.11 -15.03 -11.26
C PRO A 200 0.14 -14.31 -9.91
N TRP A 201 1.11 -14.59 -9.09
CA TRP A 201 1.31 -13.97 -7.76
C TRP A 201 1.95 -12.60 -7.83
N HIS A 202 2.72 -12.27 -8.90
CA HIS A 202 3.56 -11.07 -8.97
C HIS A 202 2.79 -9.83 -9.44
N TRP A 203 2.83 -8.78 -8.65
CA TRP A 203 2.14 -7.51 -8.93
C TRP A 203 3.09 -6.34 -8.71
N GLU A 204 3.05 -5.36 -9.62
CA GLU A 204 3.92 -4.19 -9.59
C GLU A 204 3.12 -2.91 -9.37
N PHE A 205 3.71 -1.99 -8.60
CA PHE A 205 3.18 -0.64 -8.42
C PHE A 205 3.73 0.30 -9.49
N ALA A 206 2.83 1.01 -10.14
CA ALA A 206 3.12 2.03 -11.13
C ALA A 206 3.73 3.28 -10.46
N SER A 207 5.03 3.52 -10.65
CA SER A 207 5.80 4.61 -10.03
C SER A 207 6.31 5.60 -11.06
#